data_ad5aa0abaec42a4d4f385e1e485a375c
#
_entry.id   ad5aa0abaec42a4d4f385e1e485a375c
#
_cell.length_a   1.000
_cell.length_b   1.000
_cell.length_c   1.000
_cell.angle_alpha   90.00
_cell.angle_beta   90.00
_cell.angle_gamma   90.00
#
_symmetry.space_group_name_H-M   'P 1'
#
loop_
_entity.id
_entity.type
_entity.pdbx_description
1 polymer ?
#
loop_
_entity_poly.entity_id
_entity_poly.type
_entity_poly.pdbx_seq_one_letter_code
_entity_poly.pdbx_strand_id
1 'polypeptide(L)'
;MAKPLTVKEARLVKGIAQGKKKYKAAVDAGYSPNSAGVIASETLRKPNVQEALQAEMAKQGITLEKIIKPIKDGLEAEKVHIVGNGDQAMAEITPDHAIRLKSSQMAQTILGANKNNDGGTTNNFIQINQT
;
A
#
# COMPACT_ATOMS: atom_id res chain seq x y z
N MET A 1 -16.46 -17.90 7.72
CA MET A 1 -15.16 -18.60 7.57
C MET A 1 -14.54 -18.26 6.23
N ALA A 2 -13.27 -17.92 6.21
CA ALA A 2 -12.57 -17.70 4.96
C ALA A 2 -12.47 -19.02 4.19
N LYS A 3 -12.73 -18.98 2.88
CA LYS A 3 -12.56 -20.13 2.00
C LYS A 3 -11.08 -20.54 1.97
N PRO A 4 -10.75 -21.82 2.11
CA PRO A 4 -9.35 -22.26 2.08
C PRO A 4 -8.69 -21.92 0.73
N LEU A 5 -7.41 -21.59 0.79
CA LEU A 5 -6.62 -21.31 -0.41
C LEU A 5 -6.31 -22.61 -1.15
N THR A 6 -6.30 -22.53 -2.48
CA THR A 6 -5.69 -23.58 -3.30
C THR A 6 -4.18 -23.58 -3.14
N VAL A 7 -3.52 -24.66 -3.52
CA VAL A 7 -2.05 -24.77 -3.45
C VAL A 7 -1.37 -23.66 -4.26
N LYS A 8 -1.90 -23.37 -5.46
CA LYS A 8 -1.36 -22.28 -6.30
C LYS A 8 -1.56 -20.90 -5.67
N GLU A 9 -2.73 -20.64 -5.09
CA GLU A 9 -3.01 -19.40 -4.36
C GLU A 9 -2.08 -19.21 -3.18
N ALA A 10 -1.86 -20.27 -2.40
CA ALA A 10 -0.93 -20.22 -1.27
C ALA A 10 0.52 -19.94 -1.70
N ARG A 11 0.97 -20.53 -2.79
CA ARG A 11 2.30 -20.28 -3.36
C ARG A 11 2.42 -18.85 -3.88
N LEU A 12 1.38 -18.34 -4.54
CA LEU A 12 1.32 -16.95 -5.01
C LEU A 12 1.45 -15.97 -3.83
N VAL A 13 0.66 -16.15 -2.79
CA VAL A 13 0.69 -15.33 -1.57
C VAL A 13 2.09 -15.32 -0.96
N LYS A 14 2.71 -16.48 -0.82
CA LYS A 14 4.06 -16.61 -0.28
C LYS A 14 5.10 -15.89 -1.14
N GLY A 15 5.01 -16.02 -2.46
CA GLY A 15 5.88 -15.32 -3.40
C GLY A 15 5.76 -13.80 -3.31
N ILE A 16 4.54 -13.29 -3.25
CA ILE A 16 4.28 -11.85 -3.10
C ILE A 16 4.81 -11.33 -1.74
N ALA A 17 4.58 -12.06 -0.66
CA ALA A 17 5.07 -11.70 0.66
C ALA A 17 6.62 -11.67 0.73
N GLN A 18 7.29 -12.45 -0.11
CA GLN A 18 8.74 -12.44 -0.27
C GLN A 18 9.27 -11.32 -1.17
N GLY A 19 8.41 -10.46 -1.69
CA GLY A 19 8.77 -9.32 -2.54
C GLY A 19 8.91 -9.64 -4.02
N LYS A 20 8.46 -10.81 -4.48
CA LYS A 20 8.46 -11.12 -5.92
C LYS A 20 7.43 -10.27 -6.67
N LYS A 21 7.75 -9.93 -7.91
CA LYS A 21 6.78 -9.29 -8.82
C LYS A 21 5.59 -10.23 -9.08
N LYS A 22 4.39 -9.67 -9.20
CA LYS A 22 3.13 -10.42 -9.39
C LYS A 22 3.25 -11.49 -10.48
N TYR A 23 3.73 -11.14 -11.65
CA TYR A 23 3.91 -12.05 -12.77
C TYR A 23 4.82 -13.24 -12.40
N LYS A 24 6.00 -12.95 -11.85
CA LYS A 24 6.96 -13.99 -11.47
C LYS A 24 6.43 -14.88 -10.35
N ALA A 25 5.78 -14.30 -9.36
CA ALA A 25 5.16 -15.06 -8.28
C ALA A 25 4.08 -16.02 -8.81
N ALA A 26 3.29 -15.59 -9.79
CA ALA A 26 2.26 -16.44 -10.41
C ALA A 26 2.87 -17.56 -11.24
N VAL A 27 3.90 -17.29 -12.03
CA VAL A 27 4.60 -18.34 -12.80
C VAL A 27 5.24 -19.35 -11.85
N ASP A 28 5.91 -18.91 -10.82
CA ASP A 28 6.53 -19.79 -9.80
C ASP A 28 5.48 -20.59 -9.03
N ALA A 29 4.27 -20.06 -8.89
CA ALA A 29 3.13 -20.76 -8.26
C ALA A 29 2.52 -21.87 -9.13
N GLY A 30 2.85 -21.90 -10.41
CA GLY A 30 2.39 -22.92 -11.37
C GLY A 30 1.28 -22.43 -12.31
N TYR A 31 1.03 -21.12 -12.40
CA TYR A 31 0.13 -20.56 -13.41
C TYR A 31 0.82 -20.42 -14.77
N SER A 32 0.05 -20.52 -15.85
CA SER A 32 0.56 -20.38 -17.20
C SER A 32 1.18 -19.00 -17.42
N PRO A 33 2.39 -18.89 -18.03
CA PRO A 33 3.01 -17.59 -18.31
C PRO A 33 2.15 -16.63 -19.13
N ASN A 34 1.33 -17.16 -20.05
CA ASN A 34 0.45 -16.35 -20.90
C ASN A 34 -0.64 -15.62 -20.14
N SER A 35 -1.09 -16.15 -19.00
CA SER A 35 -2.17 -15.61 -18.19
C SER A 35 -1.74 -15.21 -16.77
N ALA A 36 -0.49 -15.42 -16.43
CA ALA A 36 0.00 -15.23 -15.06
C ALA A 36 -0.25 -13.83 -14.49
N GLY A 37 -0.05 -12.79 -15.28
CA GLY A 37 -0.29 -11.40 -14.85
C GLY A 37 -1.74 -11.12 -14.51
N VAL A 38 -2.65 -11.54 -15.36
CA VAL A 38 -4.10 -11.37 -15.17
C VAL A 38 -4.59 -12.19 -13.99
N ILE A 39 -4.22 -13.48 -13.95
CA ILE A 39 -4.61 -14.39 -12.86
C ILE A 39 -4.08 -13.90 -11.51
N ALA A 40 -2.85 -13.40 -11.44
CA ALA A 40 -2.30 -12.84 -10.21
C ALA A 40 -3.12 -11.65 -9.72
N SER A 41 -3.46 -10.73 -10.60
CA SER A 41 -4.26 -9.56 -10.26
C SER A 41 -5.66 -9.92 -9.77
N GLU A 42 -6.32 -10.85 -10.44
CA GLU A 42 -7.65 -11.34 -10.04
C GLU A 42 -7.60 -12.11 -8.72
N THR A 43 -6.62 -12.99 -8.55
CA THR A 43 -6.45 -13.80 -7.34
C THR A 43 -6.17 -12.92 -6.12
N LEU A 44 -5.33 -11.89 -6.26
CA LEU A 44 -5.01 -10.97 -5.17
C LEU A 44 -6.17 -10.07 -4.75
N ARG A 45 -7.25 -10.00 -5.53
CA ARG A 45 -8.49 -9.30 -5.14
C ARG A 45 -9.42 -10.15 -4.27
N LYS A 46 -9.24 -11.46 -4.23
CA LYS A 46 -10.09 -12.34 -3.42
C LYS A 46 -9.90 -12.08 -1.94
N PRO A 47 -10.97 -11.94 -1.14
CA PRO A 47 -10.86 -11.63 0.29
C PRO A 47 -10.03 -12.64 1.10
N ASN A 48 -10.20 -13.94 0.82
CA ASN A 48 -9.42 -15.00 1.48
C ASN A 48 -7.93 -14.93 1.15
N VAL A 49 -7.59 -14.52 -0.06
CA VAL A 49 -6.19 -14.34 -0.50
C VAL A 49 -5.58 -13.09 0.16
N GLN A 50 -6.31 -11.99 0.26
CA GLN A 50 -5.86 -10.79 0.94
C GLN A 50 -5.61 -11.04 2.42
N GLU A 51 -6.50 -11.77 3.08
CA GLU A 51 -6.34 -12.15 4.48
C GLU A 51 -5.08 -13.01 4.69
N ALA A 52 -4.87 -14.00 3.82
CA ALA A 52 -3.68 -14.84 3.88
C ALA A 52 -2.39 -14.06 3.59
N LEU A 53 -2.43 -13.09 2.67
CA LEU A 53 -1.29 -12.21 2.36
C LEU A 53 -0.94 -11.34 3.57
N GLN A 54 -1.93 -10.74 4.21
CA GLN A 54 -1.71 -9.96 5.43
C GLN A 54 -1.10 -10.81 6.55
N ALA A 55 -1.55 -12.04 6.71
CA ALA A 55 -1.00 -12.98 7.70
C ALA A 55 0.47 -13.33 7.40
N GLU A 56 0.82 -13.58 6.12
CA GLU A 56 2.21 -13.84 5.73
C GLU A 56 3.12 -12.61 5.91
N MET A 57 2.63 -11.44 5.57
CA MET A 57 3.35 -10.18 5.79
C MET A 57 3.58 -9.93 7.29
N ALA A 58 2.57 -10.18 8.12
CA ALA A 58 2.67 -10.05 9.58
C ALA A 58 3.75 -10.97 10.18
N LYS A 59 3.88 -12.20 9.66
CA LYS A 59 4.96 -13.12 10.06
C LYS A 59 6.35 -12.55 9.76
N GLN A 60 6.47 -11.72 8.73
CA GLN A 60 7.72 -11.03 8.37
C GLN A 60 7.87 -9.69 9.10
N GLY A 61 6.98 -9.38 10.03
CA GLY A 61 6.99 -8.13 10.77
C GLY A 61 6.49 -6.92 9.98
N ILE A 62 5.85 -7.14 8.82
CA ILE A 62 5.20 -6.09 8.03
C ILE A 62 3.74 -6.03 8.45
N THR A 63 3.44 -5.14 9.38
CA THR A 63 2.09 -4.93 9.89
C THR A 63 1.49 -3.64 9.31
N LEU A 64 0.18 -3.56 9.32
CA LEU A 64 -0.53 -2.34 8.90
C LEU A 64 -0.07 -1.12 9.72
N GLU A 65 0.18 -1.29 10.99
CA GLU A 65 0.70 -0.23 11.87
C GLU A 65 2.04 0.30 11.37
N LYS A 66 2.97 -0.58 11.00
CA LYS A 66 4.27 -0.18 10.45
C LYS A 66 4.17 0.52 9.10
N ILE A 67 3.16 0.19 8.30
CA ILE A 67 2.90 0.85 7.03
C ILE A 67 2.30 2.24 7.26
N ILE A 68 1.37 2.36 8.20
CA ILE A 68 0.64 3.60 8.47
C ILE A 68 1.52 4.62 9.21
N LYS A 69 2.40 4.18 10.10
CA LYS A 69 3.24 5.08 10.90
C LYS A 69 4.02 6.11 10.07
N PRO A 70 4.82 5.73 9.06
CA PRO A 70 5.53 6.73 8.24
C PRO A 70 4.58 7.63 7.45
N ILE A 71 3.41 7.16 7.08
CA ILE A 71 2.39 8.00 6.42
C ILE A 71 1.86 9.05 7.39
N LYS A 72 1.56 8.65 8.61
CA LYS A 72 1.12 9.55 9.67
C LYS A 72 2.18 10.62 9.97
N ASP A 73 3.42 10.20 10.14
CA ASP A 73 4.54 11.12 10.38
C ASP A 73 4.72 12.10 9.19
N GLY A 74 4.54 11.61 7.96
CA GLY A 74 4.61 12.42 6.75
C GLY A 74 3.48 13.44 6.62
N LEU A 75 2.30 13.18 7.19
CA LEU A 75 1.19 14.15 7.20
C LEU A 75 1.50 15.41 8.02
N GLU A 76 2.40 15.30 8.97
CA GLU A 76 2.84 16.40 9.84
C GLU A 76 4.28 16.85 9.54
N ALA A 77 4.86 16.42 8.41
CA ALA A 77 6.24 16.69 8.05
C ALA A 77 6.54 18.20 7.98
N GLU A 78 7.67 18.56 8.54
CA GLU A 78 8.21 19.90 8.53
C GLU A 78 9.61 19.91 7.90
N LYS A 79 10.00 21.05 7.36
CA LYS A 79 11.34 21.26 6.84
C LYS A 79 11.94 22.51 7.44
N VAL A 80 13.24 22.47 7.61
CA VAL A 80 14.00 23.59 8.14
C VAL A 80 14.64 24.34 6.97
N HIS A 81 14.38 25.64 6.91
CA HIS A 81 15.04 26.54 5.98
C HIS A 81 16.01 27.44 6.75
N ILE A 82 17.17 27.68 6.19
CA ILE A 82 18.08 28.69 6.71
C ILE A 82 17.84 29.97 5.91
N VAL A 83 17.40 31.00 6.59
CA VAL A 83 17.12 32.31 6.02
C VAL A 83 18.20 33.29 6.53
N GLY A 84 18.77 34.05 5.61
CA GLY A 84 19.87 34.99 5.93
C GLY A 84 21.26 34.38 5.66
N ASN A 85 22.28 35.22 5.83
CA ASN A 85 23.67 34.87 5.59
C ASN A 85 24.55 35.21 6.78
N GLY A 86 25.58 34.39 7.00
CA GLY A 86 26.58 34.64 8.08
C GLY A 86 25.95 34.63 9.47
N ASP A 87 26.36 35.58 10.29
CA ASP A 87 25.91 35.68 11.69
C ASP A 87 24.43 36.03 11.88
N GLN A 88 23.73 36.36 10.77
CA GLN A 88 22.29 36.65 10.75
C GLN A 88 21.48 35.49 10.23
N ALA A 89 22.08 34.33 9.98
CA ALA A 89 21.38 33.15 9.53
C ALA A 89 20.43 32.63 10.63
N MET A 90 19.15 32.47 10.29
CA MET A 90 18.13 31.96 11.21
C MET A 90 17.51 30.71 10.62
N ALA A 91 17.23 29.74 11.46
CA ALA A 91 16.46 28.55 11.07
C ALA A 91 14.96 28.85 11.14
N GLU A 92 14.27 28.67 10.03
CA GLU A 92 12.81 28.78 9.94
C GLU A 92 12.22 27.40 9.69
N ILE A 93 11.25 27.00 10.51
CA ILE A 93 10.53 25.74 10.37
C ILE A 93 9.23 26.01 9.64
N THR A 94 9.05 25.35 8.51
CA THR A 94 7.84 25.48 7.70
C THR A 94 7.26 24.09 7.38
N PRO A 95 5.94 23.99 7.16
CA PRO A 95 5.35 22.72 6.72
C PRO A 95 5.98 22.23 5.42
N ASP A 96 6.32 20.94 5.36
CA ASP A 96 6.76 20.33 4.11
C ASP A 96 5.54 19.89 3.29
N HIS A 97 5.01 20.80 2.50
CA HIS A 97 3.80 20.56 1.72
C HIS A 97 3.96 19.42 0.70
N ALA A 98 5.15 19.22 0.14
CA ALA A 98 5.41 18.15 -0.81
C ALA A 98 5.29 16.76 -0.14
N ILE A 99 5.91 16.59 1.02
CA ILE A 99 5.83 15.33 1.78
C ILE A 99 4.42 15.14 2.34
N ARG A 100 3.80 16.19 2.88
CA ARG A 100 2.41 16.13 3.38
C ARG A 100 1.43 15.72 2.29
N LEU A 101 1.54 16.30 1.09
CA LEU A 101 0.70 15.94 -0.05
C LEU A 101 0.91 14.49 -0.46
N LYS A 102 2.16 14.05 -0.56
CA LYS A 102 2.49 12.67 -0.92
C LYS A 102 1.95 11.67 0.11
N SER A 103 2.11 11.95 1.39
CA SER A 103 1.57 11.11 2.47
C SER A 103 0.04 11.07 2.44
N SER A 104 -0.61 12.20 2.18
CA SER A 104 -2.06 12.26 2.00
C SER A 104 -2.54 11.39 0.82
N GLN A 105 -1.83 11.43 -0.30
CA GLN A 105 -2.14 10.60 -1.46
C GLN A 105 -1.97 9.10 -1.16
N MET A 106 -0.93 8.73 -0.42
CA MET A 106 -0.73 7.34 0.02
C MET A 106 -1.83 6.88 0.97
N ALA A 107 -2.21 7.73 1.92
CA ALA A 107 -3.32 7.45 2.84
C ALA A 107 -4.64 7.26 2.07
N GLN A 108 -4.92 8.13 1.10
CA GLN A 108 -6.11 8.01 0.23
C GLN A 108 -6.10 6.72 -0.57
N THR A 109 -4.94 6.28 -1.05
CA THR A 109 -4.81 5.00 -1.76
C THR A 109 -5.12 3.82 -0.84
N ILE A 110 -4.61 3.82 0.39
CA ILE A 110 -4.91 2.77 1.39
C ILE A 110 -6.38 2.75 1.76
N LEU A 111 -6.99 3.92 1.93
CA LEU A 111 -8.42 4.06 2.21
C LEU A 111 -9.30 3.76 0.99
N GLY A 112 -8.68 3.59 -0.19
CA GLY A 112 -9.41 3.40 -1.43
C GLY A 112 -10.17 4.65 -1.92
N ALA A 113 -9.82 5.82 -1.43
CA ALA A 113 -10.46 7.08 -1.81
C ALA A 113 -9.99 7.61 -3.17
N ASN A 114 -8.87 7.12 -3.68
CA ASN A 114 -8.42 7.46 -5.03
C ASN A 114 -9.27 6.68 -6.05
N LYS A 115 -9.97 7.41 -6.89
CA LYS A 115 -10.54 6.83 -8.10
C LYS A 115 -9.37 6.42 -9.00
N ASN A 116 -9.08 5.13 -9.04
CA ASN A 116 -8.31 4.63 -10.17
C ASN A 116 -9.13 4.94 -11.43
N ASN A 117 -8.49 5.50 -12.44
CA ASN A 117 -9.11 5.78 -13.73
C ASN A 117 -9.65 4.52 -14.45
N ASP A 118 -9.61 3.40 -13.79
CA ASP A 118 -10.10 2.10 -14.28
C ASP A 118 -11.58 1.88 -13.93
N GLY A 119 -12.43 2.82 -14.28
CA GLY A 119 -13.86 2.59 -14.40
C GLY A 119 -14.54 1.92 -13.20
N GLY A 120 -14.77 2.63 -12.12
CA GLY A 120 -16.00 2.41 -11.42
C GLY A 120 -16.02 1.51 -10.18
N THR A 121 -15.04 1.56 -9.30
CA THR A 121 -15.32 1.17 -7.92
C THR A 121 -15.26 2.42 -7.04
N THR A 122 -16.40 3.01 -6.83
CA THR A 122 -16.59 3.97 -5.73
C THR A 122 -16.37 3.20 -4.43
N ASN A 123 -15.23 3.44 -3.82
CA ASN A 123 -15.04 2.96 -2.46
C ASN A 123 -15.98 3.70 -1.52
N ASN A 124 -16.90 2.98 -0.97
CA ASN A 124 -17.88 3.47 -0.01
C ASN A 124 -17.26 3.91 1.33
N PHE A 125 -15.94 3.92 1.45
CA PHE A 125 -15.26 4.26 2.70
C PHE A 125 -15.52 5.68 3.16
N ILE A 126 -15.69 6.61 2.21
CA ILE A 126 -16.00 8.02 2.52
C ILE A 126 -17.43 8.18 3.00
N GLN A 127 -18.35 7.32 2.59
CA GLN A 127 -19.76 7.41 2.98
C GLN A 127 -20.03 6.99 4.43
N ILE A 128 -19.16 6.18 5.02
CA ILE A 128 -19.30 5.71 6.41
C ILE A 128 -19.05 6.83 7.42
N ASN A 129 -18.28 7.85 7.05
CA ASN A 129 -17.93 8.96 7.94
C ASN A 129 -18.81 10.20 7.76
N GLN A 130 -19.85 10.15 6.93
CA GLN A 130 -20.75 11.29 6.69
C GLN A 130 -22.11 11.20 7.40
N THR A 131 -22.28 10.20 8.20
CA THR A 131 -23.49 10.07 9.03
C THR A 131 -23.25 10.57 10.45
#